data_c6bd388c44bad4b8c9b7fbc56638f682
#
_entry.id   c6bd388c44bad4b8c9b7fbc56638f682
#
_cell.length_a   1.000
_cell.length_b   1.000
_cell.length_c   1.000
_cell.angle_alpha   90.00
_cell.angle_beta   90.00
_cell.angle_gamma   90.00
#
_symmetry.space_group_name_H-M   'P 1'
#
loop_
_entity.id
_entity.type
_entity.pdbx_description
1 polymer ?
#
loop_
_entity_poly.entity_id
_entity_poly.type
_entity_poly.pdbx_seq_one_letter_code
_entity_poly.pdbx_strand_id
1 'polypeptide(L)'
;MISKAGLAVLDALSTGREATPAELAAETGYSRDHLYDVLDELLAGGLLTETRGSSNQRRVRIAEHRVTEAYRTLQSEFSHVDWTELLSPATLRVCWYLDRPRHIADIADRLGITRQGVHSALSPLKHRALLSQSDSKYALRDEVSPLLAFAQAAVEHEHRARAREIAPSATIAWCDPNRSLVRVQTTEDTDALKAAPDWEMTGLGRFAAYGLQFFLAGEPPFWYAPGEELTAAEVVCHTLLLDSGSRRVSYSMLLIEAGDIDQETLVETAQWYDLEPTVKALYRPLQGDFDRTDDLPVILPKKDEYMALKEQYGVS
;
A
#
# COMPACT_ATOMS: atom_id res chain seq x y z
N MET A 1 -7.95 9.15 -3.40
CA MET A 1 -7.04 9.96 -2.51
C MET A 1 -7.80 11.17 -2.00
N ILE A 2 -7.60 11.55 -0.75
CA ILE A 2 -8.30 12.70 -0.13
C ILE A 2 -7.94 13.99 -0.89
N SER A 3 -8.95 14.71 -1.37
CA SER A 3 -8.78 15.98 -2.09
C SER A 3 -8.32 17.10 -1.14
N LYS A 4 -7.83 18.21 -1.69
CA LYS A 4 -7.46 19.38 -0.89
C LYS A 4 -8.65 19.94 -0.09
N ALA A 5 -9.85 19.93 -0.70
CA ALA A 5 -11.07 20.32 -0.02
C ALA A 5 -11.47 19.30 1.08
N GLY A 6 -11.27 18.00 0.84
CA GLY A 6 -11.45 16.97 1.85
C GLY A 6 -10.53 17.15 3.05
N LEU A 7 -9.25 17.49 2.83
CA LEU A 7 -8.32 17.81 3.92
C LEU A 7 -8.78 19.02 4.72
N ALA A 8 -9.26 20.09 4.06
CA ALA A 8 -9.78 21.27 4.75
C ALA A 8 -11.01 20.95 5.60
N VAL A 9 -11.88 20.05 5.16
CA VAL A 9 -13.02 19.56 5.94
C VAL A 9 -12.55 18.75 7.15
N LEU A 10 -11.60 17.82 6.97
CA LEU A 10 -11.03 17.04 8.08
C LEU A 10 -10.35 17.95 9.11
N ASP A 11 -9.66 19.00 8.65
CA ASP A 11 -9.02 19.97 9.51
C ASP A 11 -10.03 20.75 10.36
N ALA A 12 -11.07 21.30 9.72
CA ALA A 12 -12.14 22.02 10.38
C ALA A 12 -12.89 21.18 11.44
N LEU A 13 -12.91 19.86 11.25
CA LEU A 13 -13.57 18.92 12.17
C LEU A 13 -12.59 18.21 13.13
N SER A 14 -11.29 18.46 13.04
CA SER A 14 -10.24 17.74 13.79
C SER A 14 -10.40 17.80 15.30
N THR A 15 -11.01 18.89 15.81
CA THR A 15 -11.31 19.09 17.25
C THR A 15 -12.43 18.19 17.78
N GLY A 16 -13.05 17.36 16.93
CA GLY A 16 -14.14 16.46 17.31
C GLY A 16 -15.53 17.11 17.38
N ARG A 17 -15.65 18.35 16.89
CA ARG A 17 -16.94 19.05 16.81
C ARG A 17 -17.81 18.49 15.68
N GLU A 18 -19.11 18.77 15.78
CA GLU A 18 -20.04 18.63 14.67
C GLU A 18 -20.23 19.98 13.96
N ALA A 19 -20.35 19.96 12.64
CA ALA A 19 -20.60 21.15 11.85
C ALA A 19 -21.63 20.89 10.75
N THR A 20 -22.34 21.95 10.36
CA THR A 20 -23.20 21.93 9.18
C THR A 20 -22.41 22.23 7.91
N PRO A 21 -22.91 21.86 6.72
CA PRO A 21 -22.28 22.25 5.47
C PRO A 21 -22.10 23.76 5.30
N ALA A 22 -23.01 24.57 5.87
CA ALA A 22 -22.92 26.01 5.83
C ALA A 22 -21.79 26.58 6.70
N GLU A 23 -21.61 26.02 7.91
CA GLU A 23 -20.49 26.37 8.81
C GLU A 23 -19.14 26.00 8.17
N LEU A 24 -19.04 24.80 7.58
CA LEU A 24 -17.84 24.35 6.88
C LEU A 24 -17.54 25.20 5.64
N ALA A 25 -18.53 25.63 4.88
CA ALA A 25 -18.35 26.55 3.76
C ALA A 25 -17.77 27.90 4.18
N ALA A 26 -18.28 28.43 5.29
CA ALA A 26 -17.79 29.71 5.83
C ALA A 26 -16.35 29.61 6.34
N GLU A 27 -15.97 28.47 6.92
CA GLU A 27 -14.64 28.24 7.51
C GLU A 27 -13.58 27.89 6.48
N THR A 28 -13.92 26.99 5.55
CA THR A 28 -12.97 26.50 4.54
C THR A 28 -12.86 27.39 3.30
N GLY A 29 -13.81 28.29 3.10
CA GLY A 29 -13.87 29.20 1.94
C GLY A 29 -14.32 28.54 0.63
N TYR A 30 -14.69 27.26 0.66
CA TYR A 30 -15.24 26.56 -0.52
C TYR A 30 -16.73 26.91 -0.71
N SER A 31 -17.22 26.84 -1.96
CA SER A 31 -18.65 26.97 -2.24
C SER A 31 -19.46 25.83 -1.63
N ARG A 32 -20.71 26.10 -1.27
CA ARG A 32 -21.59 25.06 -0.71
C ARG A 32 -21.77 23.85 -1.63
N ASP A 33 -21.97 24.10 -2.92
CA ASP A 33 -22.20 23.03 -3.90
C ASP A 33 -20.97 22.09 -3.96
N HIS A 34 -19.76 22.65 -4.06
CA HIS A 34 -18.54 21.85 -4.03
C HIS A 34 -18.35 21.09 -2.71
N LEU A 35 -18.72 21.70 -1.58
CA LEU A 35 -18.64 21.00 -0.29
C LEU A 35 -19.64 19.87 -0.15
N TYR A 36 -20.82 19.94 -0.75
CA TYR A 36 -21.74 18.81 -0.74
C TYR A 36 -21.13 17.59 -1.41
N ASP A 37 -20.49 17.75 -2.57
CA ASP A 37 -19.80 16.66 -3.29
C ASP A 37 -18.67 16.08 -2.42
N VAL A 38 -17.85 16.94 -1.81
CA VAL A 38 -16.75 16.54 -0.93
C VAL A 38 -17.26 15.81 0.32
N LEU A 39 -18.34 16.30 0.94
CA LEU A 39 -18.93 15.64 2.12
C LEU A 39 -19.52 14.29 1.77
N ASP A 40 -20.16 14.16 0.61
CA ASP A 40 -20.72 12.89 0.16
C ASP A 40 -19.60 11.87 -0.15
N GLU A 41 -18.49 12.31 -0.76
CA GLU A 41 -17.28 11.47 -0.95
C GLU A 41 -16.70 11.00 0.41
N LEU A 42 -16.52 11.90 1.37
CA LEU A 42 -15.97 11.57 2.68
C LEU A 42 -16.90 10.67 3.51
N LEU A 43 -18.21 10.84 3.39
CA LEU A 43 -19.22 9.98 4.03
C LEU A 43 -19.24 8.59 3.40
N ALA A 44 -19.24 8.51 2.08
CA ALA A 44 -19.16 7.25 1.34
C ALA A 44 -17.87 6.48 1.66
N GLY A 45 -16.75 7.20 1.84
CA GLY A 45 -15.48 6.65 2.30
C GLY A 45 -15.43 6.29 3.79
N GLY A 46 -16.49 6.58 4.58
CA GLY A 46 -16.51 6.30 6.01
C GLY A 46 -15.57 7.19 6.84
N LEU A 47 -15.10 8.31 6.29
CA LEU A 47 -14.25 9.27 7.01
C LEU A 47 -15.05 10.26 7.84
N LEU A 48 -16.33 10.44 7.49
CA LEU A 48 -17.29 11.23 8.25
C LEU A 48 -18.49 10.37 8.62
N THR A 49 -19.22 10.82 9.68
CA THR A 49 -20.56 10.33 10.02
C THR A 49 -21.53 11.50 9.96
N GLU A 50 -22.74 11.22 9.47
CA GLU A 50 -23.84 12.18 9.45
C GLU A 50 -24.66 12.06 10.72
N THR A 51 -25.02 13.19 11.30
CA THR A 51 -25.99 13.32 12.39
C THR A 51 -27.06 14.31 12.02
N ARG A 52 -28.23 14.21 12.62
CA ARG A 52 -29.30 15.18 12.45
C ARG A 52 -29.53 15.96 13.74
N GLY A 53 -29.37 17.25 13.66
CA GLY A 53 -29.63 18.15 14.77
C GLY A 53 -31.12 18.26 15.10
N SER A 54 -31.44 18.93 16.20
CA SER A 54 -32.81 19.15 16.70
C SER A 54 -33.78 19.82 15.71
N SER A 55 -33.24 20.56 14.72
CA SER A 55 -33.95 21.20 13.60
C SER A 55 -33.98 20.38 12.32
N ASN A 56 -33.68 19.07 12.37
CA ASN A 56 -33.50 18.18 11.20
C ASN A 56 -32.41 18.65 10.24
N GLN A 57 -31.49 19.52 10.68
CA GLN A 57 -30.40 20.04 9.90
C GLN A 57 -29.28 18.99 9.81
N ARG A 58 -28.79 18.76 8.59
CA ARG A 58 -27.64 17.89 8.33
C ARG A 58 -26.42 18.40 9.07
N ARG A 59 -25.80 17.56 9.89
CA ARG A 59 -24.53 17.80 10.56
C ARG A 59 -23.57 16.65 10.26
N VAL A 60 -22.29 16.96 10.20
CA VAL A 60 -21.25 15.96 10.00
C VAL A 60 -20.20 16.07 11.09
N ARG A 61 -19.60 14.95 11.42
CA ARG A 61 -18.43 14.85 12.31
C ARG A 61 -17.44 13.83 11.78
N ILE A 62 -16.20 13.91 12.24
CA ILE A 62 -15.18 12.90 11.95
C ILE A 62 -15.64 11.53 12.47
N ALA A 63 -15.51 10.51 11.62
CA ALA A 63 -15.71 9.11 11.99
C ALA A 63 -14.47 8.54 12.69
N GLU A 64 -14.64 7.48 13.48
CA GLU A 64 -13.54 6.64 13.96
C GLU A 64 -13.02 5.78 12.81
N HIS A 65 -11.93 6.24 12.18
CA HIS A 65 -11.33 5.61 11.02
C HIS A 65 -9.82 5.85 11.03
N ARG A 66 -9.01 4.86 10.59
CA ARG A 66 -7.54 4.94 10.62
C ARG A 66 -6.98 6.22 9.97
N VAL A 67 -7.57 6.67 8.88
CA VAL A 67 -7.17 7.92 8.19
C VAL A 67 -7.41 9.14 9.08
N THR A 68 -8.59 9.23 9.66
CA THR A 68 -8.98 10.38 10.49
C THR A 68 -8.23 10.41 11.81
N GLU A 69 -7.94 9.27 12.40
CA GLU A 69 -7.10 9.12 13.58
C GLU A 69 -5.66 9.57 13.29
N ALA A 70 -5.08 9.10 12.18
CA ALA A 70 -3.74 9.51 11.76
C ALA A 70 -3.66 11.01 11.47
N TYR A 71 -4.70 11.59 10.83
CA TYR A 71 -4.76 13.03 10.60
C TYR A 71 -4.86 13.82 11.92
N ARG A 72 -5.70 13.39 12.85
CA ARG A 72 -5.83 14.04 14.17
C ARG A 72 -4.53 13.97 14.98
N THR A 73 -3.82 12.85 14.93
CA THR A 73 -2.48 12.72 15.55
C THR A 73 -1.50 13.71 14.93
N LEU A 74 -1.43 13.77 13.60
CA LEU A 74 -0.60 14.72 12.87
C LEU A 74 -0.91 16.18 13.28
N GLN A 75 -2.20 16.53 13.32
CA GLN A 75 -2.64 17.88 13.68
C GLN A 75 -2.37 18.22 15.15
N SER A 76 -2.54 17.27 16.06
CA SER A 76 -2.32 17.50 17.49
C SER A 76 -0.83 17.68 17.83
N GLU A 77 0.04 16.91 17.20
CA GLU A 77 1.50 16.98 17.43
C GLU A 77 2.14 18.22 16.75
N PHE A 78 1.58 18.66 15.63
CA PHE A 78 2.10 19.77 14.84
C PHE A 78 1.03 20.87 14.61
N SER A 79 0.34 21.27 15.65
CA SER A 79 -0.75 22.25 15.59
C SER A 79 -0.37 23.64 15.05
N HIS A 80 0.93 23.94 14.98
CA HIS A 80 1.48 25.18 14.41
C HIS A 80 1.71 25.09 12.89
N VAL A 81 1.47 23.92 12.28
CA VAL A 81 1.66 23.68 10.84
C VAL A 81 0.32 23.69 10.15
N ASP A 82 0.17 24.49 9.12
CA ASP A 82 -0.99 24.41 8.23
C ASP A 82 -0.83 23.27 7.23
N TRP A 83 -1.37 22.10 7.60
CA TRP A 83 -1.29 20.91 6.77
C TRP A 83 -2.16 21.00 5.51
N THR A 84 -3.20 21.82 5.51
CA THR A 84 -4.07 22.00 4.34
C THR A 84 -3.38 22.78 3.23
N GLU A 85 -2.42 23.63 3.58
CA GLU A 85 -1.56 24.33 2.64
C GLU A 85 -0.45 23.40 2.09
N LEU A 86 0.17 22.59 2.97
CA LEU A 86 1.34 21.77 2.63
C LEU A 86 0.98 20.47 1.88
N LEU A 87 -0.17 19.89 2.18
CA LEU A 87 -0.53 18.57 1.67
C LEU A 87 -1.42 18.66 0.43
N SER A 88 -1.12 17.79 -0.50
CA SER A 88 -1.90 17.51 -1.69
C SER A 88 -1.93 15.99 -1.92
N PRO A 89 -2.82 15.46 -2.77
CA PRO A 89 -2.76 14.06 -3.17
C PRO A 89 -1.38 13.63 -3.67
N ALA A 90 -0.71 14.47 -4.47
CA ALA A 90 0.63 14.19 -4.97
C ALA A 90 1.68 14.18 -3.83
N THR A 91 1.59 15.12 -2.89
CA THR A 91 2.47 15.16 -1.72
C THR A 91 2.32 13.91 -0.86
N LEU A 92 1.10 13.46 -0.58
CA LEU A 92 0.84 12.25 0.20
C LEU A 92 1.38 10.98 -0.49
N ARG A 93 1.22 10.87 -1.82
CA ARG A 93 1.80 9.75 -2.60
C ARG A 93 3.32 9.72 -2.53
N VAL A 94 3.97 10.87 -2.61
CA VAL A 94 5.43 10.97 -2.46
C VAL A 94 5.85 10.67 -1.02
N CYS A 95 5.15 11.21 -0.01
CA CYS A 95 5.44 10.96 1.41
C CYS A 95 5.41 9.48 1.77
N TRP A 96 4.55 8.68 1.11
CA TRP A 96 4.46 7.24 1.33
C TRP A 96 5.82 6.54 1.15
N TYR A 97 6.65 7.01 0.20
CA TYR A 97 7.97 6.45 -0.09
C TYR A 97 9.10 7.01 0.79
N LEU A 98 8.82 7.95 1.68
CA LEU A 98 9.84 8.61 2.51
C LEU A 98 9.99 7.97 3.90
N ASP A 99 9.60 6.72 4.05
CA ASP A 99 9.81 5.86 5.21
C ASP A 99 11.30 5.63 5.51
N ARG A 100 12.13 5.72 4.46
CA ARG A 100 13.58 5.58 4.46
C ARG A 100 14.22 6.47 3.39
N PRO A 101 15.56 6.69 3.46
CA PRO A 101 16.25 7.48 2.43
C PRO A 101 16.14 6.88 1.02
N ARG A 102 15.52 7.60 0.07
CA ARG A 102 15.34 7.20 -1.34
C ARG A 102 15.76 8.29 -2.29
N HIS A 103 16.25 7.91 -3.48
CA HIS A 103 16.50 8.85 -4.55
C HIS A 103 15.17 9.31 -5.20
N ILE A 104 15.16 10.58 -5.62
CA ILE A 104 13.98 11.13 -6.32
C ILE A 104 13.69 10.39 -7.61
N ALA A 105 14.73 9.86 -8.28
CA ALA A 105 14.57 9.07 -9.49
C ALA A 105 13.73 7.81 -9.22
N ASP A 106 14.05 7.07 -8.16
CA ASP A 106 13.36 5.83 -7.80
C ASP A 106 11.88 6.09 -7.45
N ILE A 107 11.62 7.18 -6.71
CA ILE A 107 10.25 7.61 -6.40
C ILE A 107 9.49 8.01 -7.66
N ALA A 108 10.13 8.75 -8.56
CA ALA A 108 9.53 9.21 -9.81
C ALA A 108 9.15 8.04 -10.72
N ASP A 109 10.07 7.08 -10.89
CA ASP A 109 9.87 5.88 -11.69
C ASP A 109 8.75 5.01 -11.09
N ARG A 110 8.74 4.83 -9.77
CA ARG A 110 7.71 4.03 -9.08
C ARG A 110 6.31 4.67 -9.13
N LEU A 111 6.24 6.01 -9.10
CA LEU A 111 4.97 6.75 -9.22
C LEU A 111 4.53 6.96 -10.68
N GLY A 112 5.37 6.71 -11.67
CA GLY A 112 5.10 7.00 -13.07
C GLY A 112 5.01 8.51 -13.35
N ILE A 113 5.75 9.35 -12.60
CA ILE A 113 5.75 10.82 -12.75
C ILE A 113 7.17 11.34 -13.02
N THR A 114 7.26 12.60 -13.42
CA THR A 114 8.57 13.21 -13.65
C THR A 114 9.31 13.51 -12.33
N ARG A 115 10.65 13.51 -12.35
CA ARG A 115 11.47 13.95 -11.21
C ARG A 115 11.09 15.35 -10.74
N GLN A 116 10.74 16.25 -11.68
CA GLN A 116 10.25 17.58 -11.36
C GLN A 116 8.91 17.54 -10.60
N GLY A 117 8.03 16.60 -10.92
CA GLY A 117 6.78 16.38 -10.18
C GLY A 117 7.05 15.99 -8.72
N VAL A 118 8.02 15.08 -8.49
CA VAL A 118 8.45 14.71 -7.13
C VAL A 118 9.06 15.91 -6.41
N HIS A 119 9.94 16.67 -7.05
CA HIS A 119 10.51 17.89 -6.46
C HIS A 119 9.44 18.91 -6.08
N SER A 120 8.45 19.10 -6.94
CA SER A 120 7.32 20.03 -6.67
C SER A 120 6.49 19.58 -5.46
N ALA A 121 6.23 18.28 -5.34
CA ALA A 121 5.50 17.71 -4.20
C ALA A 121 6.29 17.83 -2.88
N LEU A 122 7.63 17.71 -2.93
CA LEU A 122 8.50 17.82 -1.75
C LEU A 122 8.83 19.26 -1.35
N SER A 123 8.71 20.22 -2.27
CA SER A 123 9.12 21.62 -2.03
C SER A 123 8.49 22.25 -0.78
N PRO A 124 7.16 22.14 -0.52
CA PRO A 124 6.55 22.69 0.69
C PRO A 124 7.13 22.07 1.98
N LEU A 125 7.37 20.76 1.97
CA LEU A 125 7.94 20.04 3.12
C LEU A 125 9.39 20.43 3.37
N LYS A 126 10.17 20.61 2.29
CA LYS A 126 11.56 21.05 2.36
C LYS A 126 11.68 22.45 2.98
N HIS A 127 10.83 23.39 2.58
CA HIS A 127 10.82 24.76 3.12
C HIS A 127 10.49 24.79 4.61
N ARG A 128 9.77 23.82 5.12
CA ARG A 128 9.44 23.66 6.55
C ARG A 128 10.43 22.76 7.30
N ALA A 129 11.56 22.37 6.65
CA ALA A 129 12.57 21.49 7.23
C ALA A 129 12.04 20.14 7.76
N LEU A 130 10.97 19.60 7.15
CA LEU A 130 10.36 18.32 7.53
C LEU A 130 11.08 17.11 6.91
N LEU A 131 12.04 17.35 6.00
CA LEU A 131 12.81 16.33 5.30
C LEU A 131 14.23 16.24 5.83
N SER A 132 14.77 15.05 5.89
CA SER A 132 16.20 14.77 5.94
C SER A 132 16.73 14.51 4.53
N GLN A 133 17.99 14.90 4.28
CA GLN A 133 18.67 14.67 3.02
C GLN A 133 20.09 14.18 3.28
N SER A 134 20.47 13.03 2.70
CA SER A 134 21.82 12.49 2.70
C SER A 134 22.09 11.82 1.34
N ASP A 135 23.28 12.09 0.74
CA ASP A 135 23.72 11.48 -0.51
C ASP A 135 22.69 11.53 -1.65
N SER A 136 22.03 12.67 -1.82
CA SER A 136 20.95 12.88 -2.79
C SER A 136 19.68 12.05 -2.56
N LYS A 137 19.56 11.38 -1.40
CA LYS A 137 18.37 10.67 -0.94
C LYS A 137 17.58 11.55 0.02
N TYR A 138 16.27 11.40 -0.02
CA TYR A 138 15.32 12.09 0.86
C TYR A 138 14.55 11.10 1.70
N ALA A 139 14.29 11.46 2.95
CA ALA A 139 13.35 10.78 3.86
C ALA A 139 12.59 11.82 4.67
N LEU A 140 11.46 11.46 5.23
CA LEU A 140 10.86 12.24 6.32
C LEU A 140 11.77 12.15 7.55
N ARG A 141 11.81 13.22 8.35
CA ARG A 141 12.48 13.18 9.64
C ARG A 141 11.68 12.29 10.59
N ASP A 142 12.35 11.63 11.52
CA ASP A 142 11.73 10.70 12.47
C ASP A 142 10.64 11.39 13.31
N GLU A 143 10.85 12.67 13.65
CA GLU A 143 9.89 13.48 14.42
C GLU A 143 8.58 13.70 13.65
N VAL A 144 8.59 13.54 12.31
CA VAL A 144 7.42 13.76 11.44
C VAL A 144 6.77 12.41 11.04
N SER A 145 7.05 11.35 11.76
CA SER A 145 6.43 10.02 11.53
C SER A 145 4.89 10.04 11.48
N PRO A 146 4.13 10.92 12.17
CA PRO A 146 2.69 11.03 11.99
C PRO A 146 2.26 11.41 10.57
N LEU A 147 3.07 12.18 9.83
CA LEU A 147 2.80 12.48 8.42
C LEU A 147 2.92 11.22 7.54
N LEU A 148 3.94 10.40 7.79
CA LEU A 148 4.08 9.12 7.09
C LEU A 148 2.88 8.21 7.38
N ALA A 149 2.49 8.09 8.65
CA ALA A 149 1.33 7.28 9.05
C ALA A 149 0.03 7.75 8.37
N PHE A 150 -0.17 9.07 8.27
CA PHE A 150 -1.30 9.64 7.56
C PHE A 150 -1.26 9.35 6.06
N ALA A 151 -0.10 9.52 5.41
CA ALA A 151 0.07 9.22 3.98
C ALA A 151 -0.21 7.74 3.68
N GLN A 152 0.31 6.83 4.50
CA GLN A 152 0.07 5.39 4.38
C GLN A 152 -1.40 5.03 4.58
N ALA A 153 -2.06 5.59 5.60
CA ALA A 153 -3.47 5.37 5.84
C ALA A 153 -4.36 5.88 4.70
N ALA A 154 -4.03 7.04 4.11
CA ALA A 154 -4.76 7.62 3.00
C ALA A 154 -4.62 6.79 1.71
N VAL A 155 -3.42 6.28 1.41
CA VAL A 155 -3.15 5.37 0.28
C VAL A 155 -3.90 4.05 0.45
N GLU A 156 -3.79 3.42 1.61
CA GLU A 156 -4.49 2.16 1.91
C GLU A 156 -6.01 2.32 1.80
N HIS A 157 -6.55 3.44 2.27
CA HIS A 157 -7.97 3.75 2.17
C HIS A 157 -8.44 3.83 0.71
N GLU A 158 -7.68 4.49 -0.18
CA GLU A 158 -7.99 4.57 -1.61
C GLU A 158 -8.04 3.19 -2.25
N HIS A 159 -7.03 2.35 -2.00
CA HIS A 159 -6.98 0.99 -2.53
C HIS A 159 -8.08 0.10 -1.97
N ARG A 160 -8.40 0.24 -0.68
CA ARG A 160 -9.49 -0.51 -0.05
C ARG A 160 -10.84 -0.14 -0.65
N ALA A 161 -11.11 1.14 -0.87
CA ALA A 161 -12.33 1.61 -1.52
C ALA A 161 -12.44 1.01 -2.92
N ARG A 162 -11.42 1.15 -3.75
CA ARG A 162 -11.36 0.59 -5.11
C ARG A 162 -11.59 -0.92 -5.15
N ALA A 163 -10.91 -1.67 -4.29
CA ALA A 163 -11.06 -3.12 -4.25
C ALA A 163 -12.48 -3.55 -3.85
N ARG A 164 -13.07 -2.86 -2.88
CA ARG A 164 -14.42 -3.18 -2.36
C ARG A 164 -15.57 -2.78 -3.27
N GLU A 165 -15.36 -1.87 -4.21
CA GLU A 165 -16.33 -1.58 -5.28
C GLU A 165 -16.57 -2.81 -6.17
N ILE A 166 -15.57 -3.68 -6.34
CA ILE A 166 -15.62 -4.87 -7.17
C ILE A 166 -15.84 -6.12 -6.32
N ALA A 167 -15.13 -6.23 -5.20
CA ALA A 167 -15.05 -7.39 -4.33
C ALA A 167 -15.27 -6.96 -2.87
N PRO A 168 -16.50 -6.97 -2.34
CA PRO A 168 -16.83 -6.47 -0.99
C PRO A 168 -16.05 -7.10 0.15
N SER A 169 -15.61 -8.36 0.02
CA SER A 169 -14.78 -9.04 1.03
C SER A 169 -13.29 -8.69 0.95
N ALA A 170 -12.87 -7.88 -0.03
CA ALA A 170 -11.47 -7.57 -0.26
C ALA A 170 -10.80 -6.90 0.95
N THR A 171 -9.61 -7.39 1.28
CA THR A 171 -8.72 -6.85 2.31
C THR A 171 -7.36 -6.57 1.73
N ILE A 172 -6.77 -5.42 2.08
CA ILE A 172 -5.44 -5.03 1.63
C ILE A 172 -4.41 -5.84 2.42
N ALA A 173 -3.56 -6.59 1.71
CA ALA A 173 -2.41 -7.28 2.29
C ALA A 173 -1.14 -6.43 2.18
N TRP A 174 -1.01 -5.67 1.10
CA TRP A 174 0.05 -4.70 0.87
C TRP A 174 -0.41 -3.66 -0.15
N CYS A 175 0.09 -2.44 -0.08
CA CYS A 175 -0.09 -1.43 -1.12
C CYS A 175 1.04 -0.42 -1.13
N ASP A 176 1.29 0.15 -2.32
CA ASP A 176 1.99 1.41 -2.53
C ASP A 176 1.02 2.41 -3.21
N PRO A 177 1.40 3.66 -3.50
CA PRO A 177 0.48 4.64 -4.09
C PRO A 177 -0.19 4.23 -5.41
N ASN A 178 0.40 3.33 -6.18
CA ASN A 178 -0.12 2.92 -7.49
C ASN A 178 -0.61 1.46 -7.53
N ARG A 179 -0.15 0.62 -6.58
CA ARG A 179 -0.35 -0.84 -6.63
C ARG A 179 -0.92 -1.36 -5.33
N SER A 180 -1.65 -2.47 -5.41
CA SER A 180 -2.11 -3.15 -4.20
C SER A 180 -2.22 -4.67 -4.38
N LEU A 181 -1.89 -5.37 -3.30
CA LEU A 181 -2.09 -6.80 -3.14
C LEU A 181 -3.30 -7.01 -2.23
N VAL A 182 -4.31 -7.73 -2.71
CA VAL A 182 -5.52 -7.97 -1.95
C VAL A 182 -5.79 -9.46 -1.76
N ARG A 183 -6.47 -9.77 -0.66
CA ARG A 183 -7.09 -11.08 -0.41
C ARG A 183 -8.60 -10.94 -0.50
N VAL A 184 -9.25 -11.95 -1.03
CA VAL A 184 -10.71 -12.10 -1.05
C VAL A 184 -11.11 -13.36 -0.31
N GLN A 185 -12.38 -13.47 0.07
CA GLN A 185 -12.87 -14.57 0.90
C GLN A 185 -13.94 -15.42 0.21
N THR A 186 -14.46 -14.97 -0.93
CA THR A 186 -15.55 -15.63 -1.63
C THR A 186 -15.20 -15.88 -3.09
N THR A 187 -15.74 -16.94 -3.67
CA THR A 187 -15.59 -17.26 -5.09
C THR A 187 -16.24 -16.19 -5.97
N GLU A 188 -17.33 -15.56 -5.51
CA GLU A 188 -17.99 -14.47 -6.22
C GLU A 188 -17.03 -13.26 -6.38
N ASP A 189 -16.36 -12.87 -5.32
CA ASP A 189 -15.36 -11.80 -5.36
C ASP A 189 -14.14 -12.17 -6.23
N THR A 190 -13.73 -13.44 -6.18
CA THR A 190 -12.68 -13.98 -7.04
C THR A 190 -13.04 -13.84 -8.52
N ASP A 191 -14.25 -14.21 -8.89
CA ASP A 191 -14.72 -14.14 -10.29
C ASP A 191 -14.91 -12.68 -10.73
N ALA A 192 -15.37 -11.81 -9.83
CA ALA A 192 -15.50 -10.38 -10.11
C ALA A 192 -14.13 -9.74 -10.39
N LEU A 193 -13.10 -10.03 -9.59
CA LEU A 193 -11.75 -9.50 -9.81
C LEU A 193 -11.08 -10.10 -11.05
N LYS A 194 -11.30 -11.36 -11.37
CA LYS A 194 -10.81 -11.96 -12.64
C LYS A 194 -11.38 -11.29 -13.89
N ALA A 195 -12.61 -10.78 -13.80
CA ALA A 195 -13.26 -10.08 -14.91
C ALA A 195 -12.92 -8.59 -14.98
N ALA A 196 -12.36 -8.02 -13.91
CA ALA A 196 -12.06 -6.59 -13.82
C ALA A 196 -10.73 -6.25 -14.49
N PRO A 197 -10.65 -5.13 -15.23
CA PRO A 197 -9.39 -4.67 -15.82
C PRO A 197 -8.40 -4.31 -14.72
N ASP A 198 -7.12 -4.36 -15.05
CA ASP A 198 -6.00 -3.98 -14.17
C ASP A 198 -5.82 -4.86 -12.90
N TRP A 199 -6.60 -5.94 -12.77
CA TRP A 199 -6.46 -6.92 -11.70
C TRP A 199 -5.94 -8.25 -12.24
N GLU A 200 -4.89 -8.77 -11.65
CA GLU A 200 -4.33 -10.07 -11.99
C GLU A 200 -4.27 -10.98 -10.77
N MET A 201 -4.60 -12.26 -10.98
CA MET A 201 -4.38 -13.28 -9.96
C MET A 201 -2.88 -13.45 -9.72
N THR A 202 -2.46 -13.54 -8.46
CA THR A 202 -1.05 -13.62 -8.06
C THR A 202 -0.81 -14.70 -7.00
N GLY A 203 0.36 -14.68 -6.38
CA GLY A 203 0.77 -15.68 -5.40
C GLY A 203 0.68 -17.09 -5.98
N LEU A 204 0.36 -18.10 -5.17
CA LEU A 204 0.26 -19.48 -5.65
C LEU A 204 -0.76 -19.67 -6.78
N GLY A 205 -1.77 -18.82 -6.91
CA GLY A 205 -2.74 -18.87 -7.99
C GLY A 205 -2.11 -18.66 -9.38
N ARG A 206 -1.00 -17.92 -9.47
CA ARG A 206 -0.28 -17.63 -10.71
C ARG A 206 0.77 -18.70 -11.07
N PHE A 207 1.15 -19.58 -10.16
CA PHE A 207 2.24 -20.55 -10.37
C PHE A 207 1.99 -21.50 -11.55
N ALA A 208 0.74 -21.78 -11.89
CA ALA A 208 0.39 -22.58 -13.06
C ALA A 208 0.91 -21.99 -14.39
N ALA A 209 1.07 -20.65 -14.47
CA ALA A 209 1.65 -19.99 -15.63
C ALA A 209 3.15 -20.32 -15.84
N TYR A 210 3.80 -20.81 -14.78
CA TYR A 210 5.21 -21.24 -14.77
C TYR A 210 5.36 -22.76 -14.70
N GLY A 211 4.30 -23.51 -15.03
CA GLY A 211 4.32 -24.98 -15.03
C GLY A 211 4.13 -25.63 -13.66
N LEU A 212 3.95 -24.85 -12.60
CA LEU A 212 3.79 -25.35 -11.23
C LEU A 212 2.31 -25.37 -10.83
N GLN A 213 1.69 -26.55 -10.83
CA GLN A 213 0.27 -26.70 -10.49
C GLN A 213 0.07 -27.04 -9.02
N PHE A 214 -0.55 -26.14 -8.27
CA PHE A 214 -0.88 -26.33 -6.87
C PHE A 214 -2.38 -26.36 -6.62
N PHE A 215 -2.81 -27.17 -5.65
CA PHE A 215 -4.15 -27.05 -5.09
C PHE A 215 -4.20 -25.89 -4.10
N LEU A 216 -5.02 -24.90 -4.40
CA LEU A 216 -5.23 -23.76 -3.50
C LEU A 216 -6.21 -24.16 -2.38
N ALA A 217 -5.83 -23.93 -1.15
CA ALA A 217 -6.72 -24.07 0.01
C ALA A 217 -7.37 -22.70 0.30
N GLY A 218 -8.29 -22.26 -0.55
CA GLY A 218 -8.98 -20.97 -0.44
C GLY A 218 -8.86 -20.13 -1.69
N GLU A 219 -9.39 -18.91 -1.63
CA GLU A 219 -9.41 -18.00 -2.77
C GLU A 219 -8.01 -17.45 -3.06
N PRO A 220 -7.64 -17.27 -4.35
CA PRO A 220 -6.35 -16.70 -4.73
C PRO A 220 -6.29 -15.22 -4.38
N PRO A 221 -5.09 -14.67 -4.11
CA PRO A 221 -4.88 -13.23 -3.99
C PRO A 221 -4.85 -12.56 -5.37
N PHE A 222 -5.11 -11.25 -5.38
CA PHE A 222 -5.08 -10.43 -6.58
C PHE A 222 -4.15 -9.25 -6.43
N TRP A 223 -3.55 -8.89 -7.57
CA TRP A 223 -2.67 -7.75 -7.74
C TRP A 223 -3.33 -6.70 -8.63
N TYR A 224 -3.31 -5.46 -8.18
CA TYR A 224 -3.73 -4.29 -8.93
C TYR A 224 -2.52 -3.47 -9.31
N ALA A 225 -2.25 -3.31 -10.60
CA ALA A 225 -1.17 -2.48 -11.14
C ALA A 225 -1.53 -2.04 -12.57
N PRO A 226 -2.28 -0.94 -12.74
CA PRO A 226 -2.77 -0.54 -14.05
C PRO A 226 -1.63 -0.25 -15.04
N GLY A 227 -1.69 -0.92 -16.19
CA GLY A 227 -0.71 -0.76 -17.25
C GLY A 227 0.65 -1.43 -17.02
N GLU A 228 0.79 -2.25 -15.97
CA GLU A 228 2.00 -3.04 -15.68
C GLU A 228 1.71 -4.53 -15.82
N GLU A 229 2.68 -5.30 -16.28
CA GLU A 229 2.61 -6.76 -16.31
C GLU A 229 3.16 -7.35 -15.01
N LEU A 230 2.45 -8.34 -14.47
CA LEU A 230 2.86 -9.07 -13.28
C LEU A 230 4.05 -9.97 -13.57
N THR A 231 5.21 -9.66 -13.02
CA THR A 231 6.45 -10.42 -13.21
C THR A 231 6.55 -11.64 -12.29
N ALA A 232 7.37 -12.63 -12.67
CA ALA A 232 7.66 -13.80 -11.82
C ALA A 232 8.29 -13.39 -10.48
N ALA A 233 9.15 -12.38 -10.46
CA ALA A 233 9.77 -11.84 -9.25
C ALA A 233 8.73 -11.25 -8.30
N GLU A 234 7.73 -10.51 -8.82
CA GLU A 234 6.62 -10.01 -8.01
C GLU A 234 5.75 -11.15 -7.47
N VAL A 235 5.48 -12.20 -8.25
CA VAL A 235 4.72 -13.37 -7.78
C VAL A 235 5.43 -14.05 -6.60
N VAL A 236 6.77 -14.16 -6.62
CA VAL A 236 7.56 -14.63 -5.47
C VAL A 236 7.37 -13.72 -4.26
N CYS A 237 7.54 -12.41 -4.45
CA CYS A 237 7.37 -11.43 -3.37
C CYS A 237 5.95 -11.48 -2.79
N HIS A 238 4.92 -11.51 -3.63
CA HIS A 238 3.52 -11.62 -3.17
C HIS A 238 3.25 -12.90 -2.39
N THR A 239 3.85 -14.02 -2.81
CA THR A 239 3.70 -15.29 -2.09
C THR A 239 4.29 -15.20 -0.68
N LEU A 240 5.46 -14.58 -0.53
CA LEU A 240 6.15 -14.40 0.76
C LEU A 240 5.46 -13.37 1.66
N LEU A 241 4.90 -12.29 1.10
CA LEU A 241 4.12 -11.29 1.84
C LEU A 241 2.86 -11.89 2.46
N LEU A 242 2.22 -12.80 1.74
CA LEU A 242 0.96 -13.40 2.20
C LEU A 242 1.18 -14.45 3.29
N ASP A 243 2.29 -15.17 3.23
CA ASP A 243 2.68 -16.18 4.20
C ASP A 243 4.17 -16.52 4.01
N SER A 244 4.97 -16.31 5.05
CA SER A 244 6.40 -16.64 5.08
C SER A 244 6.72 -17.98 5.75
N GLY A 245 5.71 -18.82 5.95
CA GLY A 245 5.90 -20.16 6.51
C GLY A 245 6.74 -21.07 5.58
N SER A 246 7.41 -22.07 6.16
CA SER A 246 8.37 -22.96 5.47
C SER A 246 7.84 -23.55 4.14
N ARG A 247 6.54 -23.87 4.08
CA ARG A 247 5.92 -24.40 2.87
C ARG A 247 5.87 -23.36 1.74
N ARG A 248 5.52 -22.11 2.06
CA ARG A 248 5.48 -21.01 1.07
C ARG A 248 6.88 -20.63 0.62
N VAL A 249 7.84 -20.66 1.53
CA VAL A 249 9.26 -20.48 1.22
C VAL A 249 9.71 -21.53 0.21
N SER A 250 9.41 -22.83 0.43
CA SER A 250 9.74 -23.90 -0.51
C SER A 250 9.13 -23.68 -1.89
N TYR A 251 7.85 -23.26 -1.95
CA TYR A 251 7.18 -22.99 -3.21
C TYR A 251 7.75 -21.77 -3.93
N SER A 252 8.13 -20.73 -3.19
CA SER A 252 8.83 -19.57 -3.74
C SER A 252 10.17 -19.95 -4.36
N MET A 253 10.93 -20.84 -3.69
CA MET A 253 12.17 -21.39 -4.25
C MET A 253 11.94 -22.18 -5.54
N LEU A 254 10.88 -23.02 -5.60
CA LEU A 254 10.52 -23.72 -6.85
C LEU A 254 10.21 -22.75 -7.98
N LEU A 255 9.50 -21.64 -7.70
CA LEU A 255 9.18 -20.63 -8.72
C LEU A 255 10.43 -19.90 -9.20
N ILE A 256 11.39 -19.63 -8.30
CA ILE A 256 12.67 -19.01 -8.68
C ILE A 256 13.41 -19.88 -9.69
N GLU A 257 13.50 -21.20 -9.45
CA GLU A 257 14.15 -22.13 -10.37
C GLU A 257 13.32 -22.35 -11.65
N ALA A 258 12.04 -22.61 -11.56
CA ALA A 258 11.19 -22.85 -12.72
C ALA A 258 11.03 -21.61 -13.64
N GLY A 259 11.09 -20.42 -13.07
CA GLY A 259 11.00 -19.14 -13.78
C GLY A 259 12.35 -18.57 -14.20
N ASP A 260 13.47 -19.26 -13.91
CA ASP A 260 14.84 -18.80 -14.15
C ASP A 260 15.05 -17.35 -13.67
N ILE A 261 14.58 -17.06 -12.45
CA ILE A 261 14.64 -15.69 -11.89
C ILE A 261 16.02 -15.46 -11.31
N ASP A 262 16.77 -14.53 -11.91
CA ASP A 262 18.08 -14.16 -11.39
C ASP A 262 18.00 -13.41 -10.05
N GLN A 263 19.08 -13.53 -9.27
CA GLN A 263 19.13 -12.98 -7.91
C GLN A 263 19.04 -11.45 -7.89
N GLU A 264 19.64 -10.76 -8.83
CA GLU A 264 19.68 -9.30 -8.88
C GLU A 264 18.28 -8.74 -9.10
N THR A 265 17.59 -9.21 -10.14
CA THR A 265 16.19 -8.84 -10.45
C THR A 265 15.25 -9.09 -9.27
N LEU A 266 15.37 -10.26 -8.62
CA LEU A 266 14.48 -10.58 -7.50
C LEU A 266 14.79 -9.73 -6.26
N VAL A 267 16.06 -9.44 -5.98
CA VAL A 267 16.47 -8.57 -4.86
C VAL A 267 16.01 -7.13 -5.10
N GLU A 268 16.18 -6.60 -6.31
CA GLU A 268 15.70 -5.27 -6.67
C GLU A 268 14.17 -5.15 -6.52
N THR A 269 13.42 -6.17 -6.97
CA THR A 269 11.97 -6.24 -6.78
C THR A 269 11.62 -6.29 -5.29
N ALA A 270 12.29 -7.14 -4.51
CA ALA A 270 12.01 -7.37 -3.09
C ALA A 270 12.24 -6.13 -2.20
N GLN A 271 13.10 -5.19 -2.62
CA GLN A 271 13.33 -3.92 -1.89
C GLN A 271 12.05 -3.08 -1.72
N TRP A 272 11.11 -3.19 -2.67
CA TRP A 272 9.85 -2.45 -2.60
C TRP A 272 8.82 -3.07 -1.66
N TYR A 273 9.06 -4.33 -1.26
CA TYR A 273 8.19 -5.13 -0.40
C TYR A 273 8.79 -5.38 0.99
N ASP A 274 9.96 -4.79 1.31
CA ASP A 274 10.72 -5.07 2.54
C ASP A 274 11.13 -6.54 2.69
N LEU A 275 11.29 -7.25 1.57
CA LEU A 275 11.62 -8.67 1.52
C LEU A 275 13.07 -8.95 1.10
N GLU A 276 13.91 -7.92 0.93
CA GLU A 276 15.31 -8.10 0.48
C GLU A 276 16.09 -9.11 1.34
N PRO A 277 16.08 -9.05 2.70
CA PRO A 277 16.78 -10.04 3.52
C PRO A 277 16.21 -11.45 3.35
N THR A 278 14.87 -11.55 3.23
CA THR A 278 14.16 -12.81 3.02
C THR A 278 14.56 -13.46 1.69
N VAL A 279 14.52 -12.69 0.61
CA VAL A 279 14.86 -13.16 -0.73
C VAL A 279 16.33 -13.58 -0.82
N LYS A 280 17.25 -12.81 -0.26
CA LYS A 280 18.67 -13.19 -0.20
C LYS A 280 18.89 -14.51 0.53
N ALA A 281 18.12 -14.78 1.58
CA ALA A 281 18.18 -16.04 2.30
C ALA A 281 17.75 -17.24 1.45
N LEU A 282 16.82 -17.06 0.48
CA LEU A 282 16.35 -18.14 -0.40
C LEU A 282 17.44 -18.63 -1.36
N TYR A 283 18.36 -17.77 -1.77
CA TYR A 283 19.43 -18.17 -2.69
C TYR A 283 20.51 -19.06 -2.07
N ARG A 284 20.65 -19.08 -0.73
CA ARG A 284 21.59 -20.00 -0.05
C ARG A 284 21.27 -21.47 -0.36
N PRO A 285 20.05 -22.00 -0.08
CA PRO A 285 19.72 -23.37 -0.42
C PRO A 285 19.67 -23.64 -1.92
N LEU A 286 19.32 -22.67 -2.77
CA LEU A 286 19.37 -22.80 -4.23
C LEU A 286 20.81 -22.99 -4.74
N GLN A 287 21.81 -22.48 -4.01
CA GLN A 287 23.23 -22.69 -4.26
C GLN A 287 23.79 -23.93 -3.54
N GLY A 288 22.94 -24.71 -2.86
CA GLY A 288 23.30 -25.96 -2.18
C GLY A 288 23.62 -25.83 -0.70
N ASP A 289 23.56 -24.62 -0.13
CA ASP A 289 23.76 -24.35 1.32
C ASP A 289 22.43 -24.39 2.06
N PHE A 290 22.11 -25.56 2.62
CA PHE A 290 20.89 -25.78 3.43
C PHE A 290 21.15 -25.63 4.94
N ASP A 291 22.29 -25.10 5.34
CA ASP A 291 22.59 -24.90 6.76
C ASP A 291 21.66 -23.88 7.39
N ARG A 292 20.98 -24.32 8.45
CA ARG A 292 20.05 -23.47 9.20
C ARG A 292 20.86 -22.66 10.23
N THR A 293 20.82 -21.35 10.10
CA THR A 293 21.29 -20.43 11.12
C THR A 293 20.08 -19.77 11.79
N ASP A 294 20.14 -19.55 13.08
CA ASP A 294 19.03 -18.97 13.88
C ASP A 294 18.70 -17.52 13.50
N ASP A 295 19.59 -16.85 12.74
CA ASP A 295 19.47 -15.44 12.36
C ASP A 295 18.78 -15.19 11.00
N LEU A 296 18.22 -16.23 10.36
CA LEU A 296 17.56 -16.04 9.07
C LEU A 296 16.14 -15.48 9.24
N PRO A 297 15.72 -14.55 8.35
CA PRO A 297 14.39 -13.94 8.43
C PRO A 297 13.25 -14.92 8.10
N VAL A 298 13.57 -16.11 7.58
CA VAL A 298 12.61 -17.17 7.22
C VAL A 298 13.11 -18.56 7.60
N ILE A 299 12.17 -19.47 7.77
CA ILE A 299 12.46 -20.90 8.00
C ILE A 299 12.69 -21.58 6.66
N LEU A 300 13.95 -21.88 6.35
CA LEU A 300 14.32 -22.63 5.16
C LEU A 300 13.87 -24.11 5.26
N PRO A 301 13.49 -24.76 4.14
CA PRO A 301 13.19 -26.19 4.10
C PRO A 301 14.45 -27.03 4.40
N LYS A 302 14.25 -28.29 4.82
CA LYS A 302 15.35 -29.26 4.80
C LYS A 302 15.68 -29.66 3.38
N LYS A 303 16.94 -30.01 3.13
CA LYS A 303 17.41 -30.41 1.79
C LYS A 303 16.56 -31.54 1.21
N ASP A 304 16.35 -32.60 1.97
CA ASP A 304 15.60 -33.79 1.48
C ASP A 304 14.14 -33.44 1.20
N GLU A 305 13.51 -32.60 2.03
CA GLU A 305 12.13 -32.11 1.80
C GLU A 305 12.03 -31.26 0.53
N TYR A 306 13.00 -30.39 0.28
CA TYR A 306 13.03 -29.55 -0.90
C TYR A 306 13.32 -30.36 -2.18
N MET A 307 14.28 -31.28 -2.13
CA MET A 307 14.60 -32.15 -3.28
C MET A 307 13.43 -33.04 -3.67
N ALA A 308 12.71 -33.62 -2.69
CA ALA A 308 11.49 -34.39 -2.96
C ALA A 308 10.39 -33.50 -3.61
N LEU A 309 10.30 -32.24 -3.18
CA LEU A 309 9.36 -31.30 -3.76
C LEU A 309 9.73 -30.92 -5.20
N LYS A 310 11.02 -30.72 -5.52
CA LYS A 310 11.51 -30.51 -6.90
C LYS A 310 11.13 -31.69 -7.80
N GLU A 311 11.39 -32.91 -7.36
CA GLU A 311 11.03 -34.12 -8.12
C GLU A 311 9.51 -34.22 -8.36
N GLN A 312 8.70 -33.92 -7.34
CA GLN A 312 7.24 -33.94 -7.43
C GLN A 312 6.71 -32.96 -8.49
N TYR A 313 7.32 -31.79 -8.64
CA TYR A 313 6.89 -30.76 -9.58
C TYR A 313 7.71 -30.70 -10.87
N GLY A 314 8.67 -31.61 -11.07
CA GLY A 314 9.47 -31.72 -12.28
C GLY A 314 10.43 -30.53 -12.52
N VAL A 315 10.84 -29.86 -11.46
CA VAL A 315 11.83 -28.78 -11.53
C VAL A 315 13.23 -29.40 -11.49
N SER A 316 14.03 -29.18 -12.52
CA SER A 316 15.38 -29.77 -12.66
C SER A 316 16.46 -28.88 -12.05
#